data_83fc67c6d159af146d39bd60b6acb029
#
_entry.id   83fc67c6d159af146d39bd60b6acb029
#
_cell.length_a   1.000
_cell.length_b   1.000
_cell.length_c   1.000
_cell.angle_alpha   90.00
_cell.angle_beta   90.00
_cell.angle_gamma   90.00
#
_symmetry.space_group_name_H-M   'P 1'
#
loop_
_entity.id
_entity.type
_entity.pdbx_description
1 polymer ?
#
loop_
_entity_poly.entity_id
_entity_poly.type
_entity_poly.pdbx_seq_one_letter_code
_entity_poly.pdbx_strand_id
1 'polypeptide(L)'
;WGLMPYWFRAIEKFTPWVHKIHFVTCGHVPEFLNLDHPKLSHVSHSDFLPKAALPTFSSHAIEMNIHRIPGLAEHFVYFNDDMFPIRPMPETAFFRDGQPCTCGEEHPIGLIGEIGIWQHAAVNDLGVVNAHFNKRKQVKKFGKKYVNRVYRWQDNIRTLSLIHISEP
;
A
#
# COMPACT_ATOMS: atom_id res chain seq x y z
N TRP A 1 20.99 7.08 1.71
CA TRP A 1 21.26 6.16 0.61
C TRP A 1 21.49 6.82 -0.76
N GLY A 2 21.29 8.06 -1.05
CA GLY A 2 21.57 8.73 -2.34
C GLY A 2 20.80 8.18 -3.56
N LEU A 3 19.78 7.36 -3.36
CA LEU A 3 19.02 6.70 -4.44
C LEU A 3 17.80 7.52 -4.90
N MET A 4 17.26 8.42 -4.10
CA MET A 4 16.05 9.17 -4.41
C MET A 4 16.09 9.96 -5.73
N PRO A 5 17.21 10.60 -6.15
CA PRO A 5 17.28 11.21 -7.47
C PRO A 5 17.04 10.25 -8.62
N TYR A 6 17.45 8.98 -8.47
CA TYR A 6 17.20 7.92 -9.46
C TYR A 6 15.74 7.48 -9.44
N TRP A 7 15.10 7.50 -8.28
CA TRP A 7 13.68 7.23 -8.14
C TRP A 7 12.85 8.23 -8.96
N PHE A 8 13.08 9.51 -8.81
CA PHE A 8 12.39 10.55 -9.60
C PHE A 8 12.57 10.37 -11.10
N ARG A 9 13.81 10.08 -11.55
CA ARG A 9 14.08 9.78 -12.96
C ARG A 9 13.36 8.53 -13.45
N ALA A 10 13.22 7.52 -12.59
CA ALA A 10 12.49 6.30 -12.92
C ALA A 10 10.98 6.58 -13.06
N ILE A 11 10.39 7.40 -12.18
CA ILE A 11 9.00 7.83 -12.29
C ILE A 11 8.77 8.59 -13.62
N GLU A 12 9.60 9.56 -13.94
CA GLU A 12 9.48 10.30 -15.21
C GLU A 12 9.56 9.38 -16.43
N LYS A 13 10.49 8.43 -16.41
CA LYS A 13 10.74 7.53 -17.54
C LYS A 13 9.69 6.43 -17.68
N PHE A 14 9.26 5.83 -16.57
CA PHE A 14 8.50 4.59 -16.58
C PHE A 14 7.02 4.77 -16.23
N THR A 15 6.66 5.92 -15.66
CA THR A 15 5.27 6.26 -15.29
C THR A 15 4.91 7.69 -15.71
N PRO A 16 5.06 8.08 -16.99
CA PRO A 16 4.87 9.47 -17.47
C PRO A 16 3.44 9.97 -17.27
N TRP A 17 2.47 9.09 -17.07
CA TRP A 17 1.07 9.37 -16.78
C TRP A 17 0.84 9.94 -15.38
N VAL A 18 1.81 9.85 -14.46
CA VAL A 18 1.71 10.42 -13.12
C VAL A 18 1.60 11.95 -13.21
N HIS A 19 0.53 12.49 -12.64
CA HIS A 19 0.25 13.93 -12.66
C HIS A 19 0.89 14.68 -11.50
N LYS A 20 0.89 14.08 -10.31
CA LYS A 20 1.39 14.71 -9.08
C LYS A 20 2.13 13.71 -8.24
N ILE A 21 3.23 14.13 -7.64
CA ILE A 21 4.02 13.39 -6.66
C ILE A 21 3.92 14.12 -5.34
N HIS A 22 3.39 13.48 -4.32
CA HIS A 22 3.42 13.94 -2.95
C HIS A 22 4.61 13.30 -2.25
N PHE A 23 5.67 14.06 -2.06
CA PHE A 23 6.90 13.58 -1.41
C PHE A 23 6.82 13.84 0.09
N VAL A 24 6.63 12.78 0.85
CA VAL A 24 6.37 12.85 2.29
C VAL A 24 7.66 12.70 3.08
N THR A 25 7.89 13.59 4.03
CA THR A 25 9.02 13.53 4.96
C THR A 25 8.60 13.90 6.38
N CYS A 26 9.49 13.73 7.34
CA CYS A 26 9.27 14.20 8.71
C CYS A 26 9.47 15.73 8.89
N GLY A 27 9.61 16.47 7.78
CA GLY A 27 9.78 17.93 7.77
C GLY A 27 11.09 18.40 7.13
N HIS A 28 12.06 17.52 6.91
CA HIS A 28 13.28 17.89 6.17
C HIS A 28 13.01 17.94 4.66
N VAL A 29 13.69 18.84 3.99
CA VAL A 29 13.68 18.96 2.53
C VAL A 29 15.06 18.56 2.00
N PRO A 30 15.17 17.47 1.23
CA PRO A 30 16.43 17.08 0.62
C PRO A 30 16.94 18.13 -0.37
N GLU A 31 18.25 18.39 -0.40
CA GLU A 31 18.89 19.40 -1.26
C GLU A 31 18.64 19.17 -2.76
N PHE A 32 18.50 17.92 -3.18
CA PHE A 32 18.23 17.57 -4.58
C PHE A 32 16.81 17.86 -5.04
N LEU A 33 15.89 18.20 -4.13
CA LEU A 33 14.47 18.33 -4.42
C LEU A 33 14.16 19.71 -4.99
N ASN A 34 13.69 19.77 -6.24
CA ASN A 34 13.20 21.00 -6.83
C ASN A 34 11.74 21.25 -6.44
N LEU A 35 11.54 22.11 -5.44
CA LEU A 35 10.20 22.44 -4.92
C LEU A 35 9.34 23.24 -5.92
N ASP A 36 9.96 23.89 -6.92
CA ASP A 36 9.25 24.67 -7.94
C ASP A 36 8.71 23.78 -9.08
N HIS A 37 9.01 22.49 -9.05
CA HIS A 37 8.54 21.58 -10.09
C HIS A 37 7.01 21.38 -9.99
N PRO A 38 6.23 21.62 -11.08
CA PRO A 38 4.77 21.66 -11.03
C PRO A 38 4.12 20.32 -10.63
N LYS A 39 4.81 19.21 -10.89
CA LYS A 39 4.33 17.87 -10.52
C LYS A 39 4.72 17.47 -9.10
N LEU A 40 5.52 18.26 -8.37
CA LEU A 40 6.01 17.91 -7.05
C LEU A 40 5.26 18.68 -5.96
N SER A 41 4.94 18.01 -4.88
CA SER A 41 4.45 18.60 -3.65
C SER A 41 5.21 17.98 -2.48
N HIS A 42 5.95 18.78 -1.74
CA HIS A 42 6.53 18.33 -0.48
C HIS A 42 5.46 18.38 0.60
N VAL A 43 5.36 17.30 1.38
CA VAL A 43 4.37 17.13 2.44
C VAL A 43 5.10 16.72 3.72
N SER A 44 4.91 17.47 4.79
CA SER A 44 5.41 17.11 6.11
C SER A 44 4.42 16.20 6.85
N HIS A 45 4.91 15.36 7.74
CA HIS A 45 4.06 14.57 8.62
C HIS A 45 3.04 15.43 9.38
N SER A 46 3.42 16.66 9.77
CA SER A 46 2.54 17.61 10.46
C SER A 46 1.36 18.09 9.62
N ASP A 47 1.42 17.97 8.29
CA ASP A 47 0.38 18.50 7.40
C ASP A 47 -0.85 17.60 7.34
N PHE A 48 -0.70 16.31 7.68
CA PHE A 48 -1.78 15.34 7.55
C PHE A 48 -1.95 14.40 8.75
N LEU A 49 -0.91 14.21 9.57
CA LEU A 49 -1.04 13.36 10.75
C LEU A 49 -1.77 14.07 11.90
N PRO A 50 -2.56 13.34 12.70
CA PRO A 50 -3.10 13.87 13.94
C PRO A 50 -1.98 14.33 14.88
N LYS A 51 -2.16 15.48 15.55
CA LYS A 51 -1.16 16.02 16.49
C LYS A 51 -0.73 14.99 17.57
N ALA A 52 -1.67 14.16 18.02
CA ALA A 52 -1.40 13.11 19.02
C ALA A 52 -0.49 11.98 18.49
N ALA A 53 -0.34 11.85 17.16
CA ALA A 53 0.53 10.86 16.54
C ALA A 53 1.93 11.41 16.20
N LEU A 54 2.21 12.65 16.53
CA LEU A 54 3.49 13.32 16.26
C LEU A 54 4.33 13.46 17.54
N PRO A 55 5.67 13.29 17.45
CA PRO A 55 6.40 12.73 16.31
C PRO A 55 6.18 11.21 16.19
N THR A 56 6.24 10.67 14.97
CA THR A 56 6.11 9.23 14.73
C THR A 56 7.31 8.67 13.98
N PHE A 57 7.69 7.45 14.36
CA PHE A 57 8.68 6.62 13.67
C PHE A 57 8.04 5.35 13.10
N SER A 58 6.71 5.26 13.13
CA SER A 58 5.93 4.14 12.63
C SER A 58 5.47 4.41 11.19
N SER A 59 5.97 3.64 10.23
CA SER A 59 5.50 3.69 8.84
C SER A 59 4.00 3.41 8.75
N HIS A 60 3.49 2.46 9.53
CA HIS A 60 2.05 2.12 9.56
C HIS A 60 1.18 3.31 9.99
N ALA A 61 1.63 4.10 10.97
CA ALA A 61 0.91 5.30 11.38
C ALA A 61 0.86 6.35 10.26
N ILE A 62 1.94 6.46 9.48
CA ILE A 62 2.02 7.34 8.31
C ILE A 62 1.11 6.83 7.21
N GLU A 63 1.24 5.56 6.82
CA GLU A 63 0.49 4.92 5.74
C GLU A 63 -1.03 4.98 5.97
N MET A 64 -1.49 4.68 7.17
CA MET A 64 -2.91 4.74 7.53
C MET A 64 -3.53 6.14 7.44
N ASN A 65 -2.70 7.18 7.40
CA ASN A 65 -3.16 8.56 7.32
C ASN A 65 -2.88 9.25 5.96
N ILE A 66 -2.23 8.58 5.00
CA ILE A 66 -1.91 9.14 3.68
C ILE A 66 -3.15 9.74 2.99
N HIS A 67 -4.31 9.11 3.12
CA HIS A 67 -5.58 9.59 2.57
C HIS A 67 -5.96 11.02 3.02
N ARG A 68 -5.30 11.56 4.05
CA ARG A 68 -5.54 12.90 4.61
C ARG A 68 -4.62 13.97 4.00
N ILE A 69 -3.72 13.59 3.11
CA ILE A 69 -2.83 14.57 2.46
C ILE A 69 -3.67 15.55 1.64
N PRO A 70 -3.51 16.86 1.86
CA PRO A 70 -4.26 17.85 1.10
C PRO A 70 -3.97 17.78 -0.40
N GLY A 71 -5.01 17.70 -1.20
CA GLY A 71 -4.90 17.64 -2.66
C GLY A 71 -4.46 16.28 -3.22
N LEU A 72 -4.43 15.22 -2.40
CA LEU A 72 -4.25 13.86 -2.89
C LEU A 72 -5.45 13.47 -3.76
N ALA A 73 -5.19 12.89 -4.92
CA ALA A 73 -6.23 12.36 -5.80
C ALA A 73 -6.89 11.12 -5.18
N GLU A 74 -8.14 10.84 -5.58
CA GLU A 74 -8.84 9.61 -5.17
C GLU A 74 -8.07 8.35 -5.61
N HIS A 75 -7.53 8.37 -6.83
CA HIS A 75 -6.65 7.32 -7.33
C HIS A 75 -5.19 7.74 -7.11
N PHE A 76 -4.51 7.04 -6.23
CA PHE A 76 -3.09 7.25 -5.96
C PHE A 76 -2.36 5.92 -5.80
N VAL A 77 -1.06 5.94 -6.02
CA VAL A 77 -0.17 4.79 -5.79
C VAL A 77 0.83 5.18 -4.72
N TYR A 78 0.92 4.35 -3.69
CA TYR A 78 1.89 4.52 -2.61
C TYR A 78 3.18 3.76 -2.95
N PHE A 79 4.32 4.44 -2.74
CA PHE A 79 5.65 3.87 -2.87
C PHE A 79 6.45 4.09 -1.59
N ASN A 80 7.14 3.06 -1.14
CA ASN A 80 8.20 3.19 -0.15
C ASN A 80 9.46 3.75 -0.81
N ASP A 81 10.38 4.29 0.00
CA ASP A 81 11.65 4.87 -0.42
C ASP A 81 12.65 3.85 -1.01
N ASP A 82 12.42 2.57 -0.81
CA ASP A 82 13.19 1.44 -1.33
C ASP A 82 12.55 0.73 -2.54
N MET A 83 11.39 1.21 -3.01
CA MET A 83 10.66 0.64 -4.16
C MET A 83 10.82 1.49 -5.42
N PHE A 84 11.32 0.90 -6.49
CA PHE A 84 11.61 1.60 -7.74
C PHE A 84 10.89 0.98 -8.94
N PRO A 85 10.26 1.77 -9.81
CA PRO A 85 9.88 1.27 -11.13
C PRO A 85 11.13 1.06 -11.98
N ILE A 86 11.31 -0.17 -12.48
CA ILE A 86 12.49 -0.57 -13.27
C ILE A 86 12.18 -0.80 -14.75
N ARG A 87 10.91 -0.67 -15.13
CA ARG A 87 10.39 -0.85 -16.49
C ARG A 87 9.14 0.00 -16.69
N PRO A 88 8.71 0.27 -17.94
CA PRO A 88 7.47 0.96 -18.20
C PRO A 88 6.29 0.29 -17.47
N MET A 89 5.56 1.09 -16.71
CA MET A 89 4.39 0.67 -15.96
C MET A 89 3.20 1.54 -16.42
N PRO A 90 2.27 1.01 -17.20
CA PRO A 90 1.08 1.75 -17.62
C PRO A 90 0.15 1.95 -16.43
N GLU A 91 -0.70 2.98 -16.51
CA GLU A 91 -1.73 3.24 -15.50
C GLU A 91 -2.62 2.02 -15.24
N THR A 92 -2.90 1.24 -16.30
CA THR A 92 -3.70 0.01 -16.23
C THR A 92 -3.06 -1.12 -15.42
N ALA A 93 -1.79 -0.99 -15.02
CA ALA A 93 -1.17 -1.89 -14.06
C ALA A 93 -1.70 -1.66 -12.63
N PHE A 94 -2.16 -0.45 -12.34
CA PHE A 94 -2.64 -0.05 -11.02
C PHE A 94 -4.15 0.12 -10.97
N PHE A 95 -4.77 0.60 -12.07
CA PHE A 95 -6.22 0.86 -12.12
C PHE A 95 -6.81 0.34 -13.42
N ARG A 96 -7.99 -0.29 -13.33
CA ARG A 96 -8.79 -0.74 -14.48
C ARG A 96 -10.24 -0.38 -14.23
N ASP A 97 -10.85 0.28 -15.20
CA ASP A 97 -12.25 0.71 -15.11
C ASP A 97 -12.57 1.51 -13.84
N GLY A 98 -11.60 2.36 -13.41
CA GLY A 98 -11.71 3.15 -12.19
C GLY A 98 -11.51 2.36 -10.89
N GLN A 99 -11.14 1.09 -10.97
CA GLN A 99 -10.91 0.25 -9.79
C GLN A 99 -9.42 -0.05 -9.59
N PRO A 100 -8.92 -0.05 -8.35
CA PRO A 100 -7.53 -0.43 -8.08
C PRO A 100 -7.27 -1.89 -8.41
N CYS A 101 -6.13 -2.16 -9.03
CA CYS A 101 -5.65 -3.51 -9.28
C CYS A 101 -4.77 -3.96 -8.13
N THR A 102 -5.01 -5.14 -7.59
CA THR A 102 -4.17 -5.78 -6.59
C THR A 102 -3.94 -7.24 -6.96
N CYS A 103 -2.78 -7.77 -6.62
CA CYS A 103 -2.54 -9.21 -6.66
C CYS A 103 -3.17 -9.82 -5.41
N GLY A 104 -4.47 -10.14 -5.44
CA GLY A 104 -5.15 -10.76 -4.31
C GLY A 104 -4.56 -12.14 -4.01
N GLU A 105 -3.64 -12.21 -3.07
CA GLU A 105 -3.03 -13.45 -2.59
C GLU A 105 -3.43 -13.68 -1.13
N GLU A 106 -3.76 -14.92 -0.79
CA GLU A 106 -3.95 -15.34 0.58
C GLU A 106 -2.71 -16.10 1.06
N HIS A 107 -2.15 -15.65 2.17
CA HIS A 107 -1.06 -16.35 2.84
C HIS A 107 -1.50 -16.81 4.23
N PRO A 108 -1.14 -18.03 4.65
CA PRO A 108 -1.40 -18.45 6.02
C PRO A 108 -0.55 -17.63 7.00
N ILE A 109 -1.16 -17.23 8.10
CA ILE A 109 -0.42 -16.61 9.21
C ILE A 109 0.20 -17.75 10.02
N GLY A 110 1.50 -17.95 9.89
CA GLY A 110 2.25 -18.92 10.69
C GLY A 110 2.39 -18.43 12.14
N LEU A 111 1.69 -19.08 13.06
CA LEU A 111 1.83 -18.85 14.51
C LEU A 111 2.72 -19.94 15.13
N ILE A 112 3.94 -20.08 14.61
CA ILE A 112 4.90 -21.10 15.08
C ILE A 112 6.03 -20.39 15.84
N GLY A 113 6.30 -20.80 17.06
CA GLY A 113 7.33 -20.22 17.93
C GLY A 113 6.85 -18.95 18.66
N GLU A 114 7.79 -18.04 18.95
CA GLU A 114 7.45 -16.75 19.55
C GLU A 114 6.70 -15.87 18.58
N ILE A 115 5.57 -15.34 19.02
CA ILE A 115 4.73 -14.46 18.22
C ILE A 115 5.37 -13.07 18.18
N GLY A 116 5.93 -12.70 17.04
CA GLY A 116 6.53 -11.40 16.83
C GLY A 116 5.50 -10.31 16.46
N ILE A 117 5.98 -9.07 16.35
CA ILE A 117 5.15 -7.89 16.05
C ILE A 117 4.35 -8.04 14.74
N TRP A 118 4.93 -8.70 13.74
CA TRP A 118 4.30 -8.93 12.44
C TRP A 118 3.10 -9.86 12.53
N GLN A 119 3.21 -10.94 13.31
CA GLN A 119 2.10 -11.86 13.52
C GLN A 119 0.97 -11.18 14.29
N HIS A 120 1.29 -10.36 15.30
CA HIS A 120 0.29 -9.58 16.02
C HIS A 120 -0.43 -8.59 15.10
N ALA A 121 0.30 -7.85 14.26
CA ALA A 121 -0.28 -6.95 13.28
C ALA A 121 -1.22 -7.71 12.33
N ALA A 122 -0.73 -8.80 11.72
CA ALA A 122 -1.52 -9.61 10.79
C ALA A 122 -2.80 -10.19 11.40
N VAL A 123 -2.76 -10.62 12.67
CA VAL A 123 -3.96 -11.12 13.37
C VAL A 123 -4.95 -9.98 13.65
N ASN A 124 -4.47 -8.81 14.03
CA ASN A 124 -5.32 -7.64 14.25
C ASN A 124 -5.98 -7.18 12.94
N ASP A 125 -5.23 -7.12 11.84
CA ASP A 125 -5.75 -6.78 10.52
C ASP A 125 -6.82 -7.78 10.07
N LEU A 126 -6.55 -9.07 10.27
CA LEU A 126 -7.53 -10.13 10.01
C LEU A 126 -8.81 -9.94 10.84
N GLY A 127 -8.69 -9.51 12.10
CA GLY A 127 -9.82 -9.18 12.96
C GLY A 127 -10.68 -8.06 12.37
N VAL A 128 -10.05 -6.98 11.91
CA VAL A 128 -10.73 -5.85 11.25
C VAL A 128 -11.40 -6.30 9.96
N VAL A 129 -10.69 -7.03 9.10
CA VAL A 129 -11.24 -7.54 7.84
C VAL A 129 -12.46 -8.44 8.10
N ASN A 130 -12.37 -9.37 9.05
CA ASN A 130 -13.48 -10.28 9.37
C ASN A 130 -14.68 -9.59 10.02
N ALA A 131 -14.51 -8.44 10.67
CA ALA A 131 -15.60 -7.63 11.19
C ALA A 131 -16.46 -7.02 10.06
N HIS A 132 -15.85 -6.70 8.92
CA HIS A 132 -16.52 -6.05 7.79
C HIS A 132 -16.90 -7.02 6.67
N PHE A 133 -16.16 -8.11 6.50
CA PHE A 133 -16.30 -9.03 5.37
C PHE A 133 -16.47 -10.47 5.83
N ASN A 134 -17.38 -11.20 5.18
CA ASN A 134 -17.61 -12.60 5.46
C ASN A 134 -17.02 -13.49 4.37
N LYS A 135 -15.93 -14.19 4.66
CA LYS A 135 -15.22 -15.07 3.72
C LYS A 135 -16.16 -16.06 2.99
N ARG A 136 -17.08 -16.70 3.70
CA ARG A 136 -18.02 -17.67 3.08
C ARG A 136 -18.93 -17.02 2.05
N LYS A 137 -19.40 -15.79 2.33
CA LYS A 137 -20.22 -15.03 1.39
C LYS A 137 -19.40 -14.64 0.15
N GLN A 138 -18.15 -14.23 0.33
CA GLN A 138 -17.25 -13.86 -0.76
C GLN A 138 -16.93 -15.09 -1.64
N VAL A 139 -16.58 -16.22 -1.05
CA VAL A 139 -16.36 -17.48 -1.79
C VAL A 139 -17.58 -17.87 -2.60
N LYS A 140 -18.81 -17.74 -2.04
CA LYS A 140 -20.04 -18.01 -2.77
C LYS A 140 -20.27 -17.03 -3.92
N LYS A 141 -19.96 -15.74 -3.72
CA LYS A 141 -20.15 -14.69 -4.74
C LYS A 141 -19.18 -14.83 -5.91
N PHE A 142 -17.91 -15.09 -5.63
CA PHE A 142 -16.84 -15.09 -6.64
C PHE A 142 -16.47 -16.48 -7.16
N GLY A 143 -16.92 -17.56 -6.51
CA GLY A 143 -16.81 -18.94 -6.96
C GLY A 143 -15.39 -19.36 -7.34
N LYS A 144 -15.22 -19.91 -8.55
CA LYS A 144 -13.93 -20.40 -9.05
C LYS A 144 -12.83 -19.34 -9.13
N LYS A 145 -13.18 -18.06 -9.34
CA LYS A 145 -12.19 -16.97 -9.35
C LYS A 145 -11.51 -16.81 -7.99
N TYR A 146 -12.23 -17.03 -6.92
CA TYR A 146 -11.68 -16.97 -5.57
C TYR A 146 -10.76 -18.19 -5.30
N VAL A 147 -11.21 -19.38 -5.63
CA VAL A 147 -10.46 -20.64 -5.39
C VAL A 147 -9.13 -20.67 -6.15
N ASN A 148 -9.09 -20.14 -7.39
CA ASN A 148 -7.86 -20.10 -8.18
C ASN A 148 -6.79 -19.13 -7.63
N ARG A 149 -7.15 -18.27 -6.69
CA ARG A 149 -6.25 -17.32 -6.04
C ARG A 149 -5.78 -17.78 -4.66
N VAL A 150 -6.35 -18.86 -4.14
CA VAL A 150 -5.98 -19.43 -2.85
C VAL A 150 -4.78 -20.36 -3.05
N TYR A 151 -3.65 -19.97 -2.51
CA TYR A 151 -2.47 -20.83 -2.47
C TYR A 151 -2.78 -22.10 -1.68
N ARG A 152 -2.54 -23.22 -2.32
CA ARG A 152 -2.57 -24.59 -1.79
C ARG A 152 -3.66 -24.85 -0.74
N TRP A 153 -4.73 -25.45 -1.20
CA TRP A 153 -5.86 -25.95 -0.40
C TRP A 153 -5.46 -26.59 0.95
N GLN A 154 -4.34 -27.29 1.01
CA GLN A 154 -3.89 -27.99 2.22
C GLN A 154 -3.39 -27.06 3.33
N ASP A 155 -2.84 -25.90 2.99
CA ASP A 155 -2.31 -24.95 3.97
C ASP A 155 -3.44 -24.11 4.60
N ASN A 156 -4.55 -23.94 3.91
CA ASN A 156 -5.69 -23.11 4.34
C ASN A 156 -6.63 -23.77 5.35
N ILE A 157 -6.54 -25.08 5.55
CA ILE A 157 -7.41 -25.79 6.50
C ILE A 157 -6.92 -25.63 7.94
N ARG A 158 -5.64 -25.38 8.16
CA ARG A 158 -5.01 -25.39 9.48
C ARG A 158 -4.58 -24.05 10.02
N THR A 159 -4.63 -22.98 9.24
CA THR A 159 -4.11 -21.66 9.63
C THR A 159 -5.10 -20.56 9.34
N LEU A 160 -5.10 -19.52 10.18
CA LEU A 160 -5.77 -18.25 9.90
C LEU A 160 -5.11 -17.64 8.66
N SER A 161 -5.89 -17.24 7.67
CA SER A 161 -5.39 -16.61 6.46
C SER A 161 -5.85 -15.16 6.39
N LEU A 162 -4.94 -14.26 6.03
CA LEU A 162 -5.28 -12.91 5.61
C LEU A 162 -6.04 -12.96 4.28
N ILE A 163 -7.19 -12.31 4.25
CA ILE A 163 -7.93 -12.13 3.00
C ILE A 163 -7.57 -10.77 2.47
N HIS A 164 -6.79 -10.74 1.39
CA HIS A 164 -6.75 -9.57 0.53
C HIS A 164 -7.98 -9.60 -0.36
N ILE A 165 -8.93 -8.74 -0.07
CA ILE A 165 -10.07 -8.54 -0.94
C ILE A 165 -9.62 -7.59 -2.04
N SER A 166 -9.21 -8.17 -3.17
CA SER A 166 -9.19 -7.41 -4.41
C SER A 166 -10.62 -7.44 -4.95
N GLU A 167 -11.26 -6.31 -4.97
CA GLU A 167 -12.44 -6.14 -5.78
C GLU A 167 -12.09 -6.35 -7.25
N PRO A 168 -12.95 -6.97 -8.04
CA PRO A 168 -12.76 -7.13 -9.48
C PRO A 168 -12.86 -5.81 -10.20
#